data_e41aae679dcbe4ba02e80ba93a5cedd1
#
_entry.id   e41aae679dcbe4ba02e80ba93a5cedd1
#
_cell.length_a   1.000
_cell.length_b   1.000
_cell.length_c   1.000
_cell.angle_alpha   90.00
_cell.angle_beta   90.00
_cell.angle_gamma   90.00
#
_symmetry.space_group_name_H-M   'P 1'
#
loop_
_entity.id
_entity.type
_entity.pdbx_description
1 polymer ?
#
loop_
_entity_poly.entity_id
_entity_poly.type
_entity_poly.pdbx_seq_one_letter_code
_entity_poly.pdbx_strand_id
1 'polypeptide(L)'
;GTGIGLAIAKELILLHKGSIRVKSRKGEGTQFSIELPCSKDAYPDYIDNNEIFDHFNQDFVKQDPFAMDDSEVEISQGAPVLLVIEDNEDLLAYLKRNLATQYEIVLAHHGEEGVHKAKKLIPDIILCDWMMPKKSGIDVCKALKSDELTSHIPIIILTARADSSSKIEGLQTGADDYITKPFDLAELKVRLLNLINQRKALREKYARPGVAHYNHAKATSLDEKFISRLYEYIGQHLSDDSLSVKKLSREMGVSRAQLHRKVTALTGHPASVIIREYRLERAADLLRQNAGNISEIAFQVGFENLSYFTKAFKQKYKVTPSDFLLSSQSS
;
A
#
# COMPACT_ATOMS: atom_id res chain seq x y z
N GLY A 1 24.47 -35.63 -3.48
CA GLY A 1 24.70 -34.21 -3.29
C GLY A 1 26.02 -33.78 -3.90
N THR A 2 26.09 -32.67 -4.59
CA THR A 2 27.22 -32.15 -5.38
C THR A 2 28.45 -31.72 -4.54
N GLY A 3 28.51 -31.97 -3.24
CA GLY A 3 29.63 -31.64 -2.34
C GLY A 3 29.89 -30.13 -2.13
N ILE A 4 29.20 -29.25 -2.83
CA ILE A 4 29.41 -27.79 -2.85
C ILE A 4 28.89 -27.13 -1.57
N GLY A 5 27.83 -27.65 -0.94
CA GLY A 5 27.24 -27.04 0.25
C GLY A 5 28.15 -26.90 1.45
N LEU A 6 28.96 -27.91 1.71
CA LEU A 6 29.93 -27.90 2.84
C LEU A 6 31.12 -26.96 2.57
N ALA A 7 31.52 -26.83 1.31
CA ALA A 7 32.57 -25.87 0.90
C ALA A 7 32.09 -24.42 1.11
N ILE A 8 30.86 -24.09 0.68
CA ILE A 8 30.25 -22.78 0.87
C ILE A 8 30.08 -22.49 2.37
N ALA A 9 29.58 -23.45 3.15
CA ALA A 9 29.42 -23.27 4.59
C ALA A 9 30.77 -22.97 5.27
N LYS A 10 31.85 -23.67 4.87
CA LYS A 10 33.19 -23.40 5.38
C LYS A 10 33.70 -22.00 5.03
N GLU A 11 33.49 -21.55 3.78
CA GLU A 11 33.89 -20.20 3.36
C GLU A 11 33.10 -19.11 4.11
N LEU A 12 31.81 -19.28 4.30
CA LEU A 12 30.99 -18.35 5.07
C LEU A 12 31.45 -18.26 6.53
N ILE A 13 31.74 -19.37 7.16
CA ILE A 13 32.24 -19.40 8.54
C ILE A 13 33.60 -18.71 8.64
N LEU A 14 34.50 -18.90 7.67
CA LEU A 14 35.81 -18.24 7.63
C LEU A 14 35.67 -16.73 7.37
N LEU A 15 34.76 -16.30 6.51
CA LEU A 15 34.40 -14.89 6.30
C LEU A 15 33.97 -14.21 7.61
N HIS A 16 33.22 -14.94 8.45
CA HIS A 16 32.85 -14.49 9.79
C HIS A 16 33.93 -14.71 10.86
N LYS A 17 35.20 -14.89 10.43
CA LYS A 17 36.36 -15.12 11.33
C LYS A 17 36.17 -16.30 12.29
N GLY A 18 35.29 -17.25 11.91
CA GLY A 18 34.99 -18.44 12.67
C GLY A 18 35.81 -19.65 12.27
N SER A 19 35.59 -20.78 12.93
CA SER A 19 36.16 -22.06 12.59
C SER A 19 35.12 -23.17 12.50
N ILE A 20 35.34 -24.13 11.60
CA ILE A 20 34.51 -25.33 11.47
C ILE A 20 35.38 -26.58 11.59
N ARG A 21 34.95 -27.55 12.42
CA ARG A 21 35.58 -28.86 12.59
C ARG A 21 34.55 -29.94 12.33
N VAL A 22 35.00 -31.05 11.74
CA VAL A 22 34.16 -32.21 11.50
C VAL A 22 34.78 -33.46 12.13
N LYS A 23 33.97 -34.26 12.83
CA LYS A 23 34.32 -35.61 13.30
C LYS A 23 33.28 -36.56 12.74
N SER A 24 33.75 -37.62 12.03
CA SER A 24 32.85 -38.62 11.45
C SER A 24 33.38 -40.00 11.72
N ARG A 25 32.49 -40.91 12.14
CA ARG A 25 32.79 -42.37 12.27
C ARG A 25 31.70 -43.13 11.53
N LYS A 26 32.15 -44.11 10.72
CA LYS A 26 31.24 -44.95 9.95
C LYS A 26 30.35 -45.76 10.90
N GLY A 27 29.03 -45.60 10.77
CA GLY A 27 28.02 -46.25 11.61
C GLY A 27 27.64 -45.46 12.89
N GLU A 28 28.38 -44.44 13.28
CA GLU A 28 28.12 -43.62 14.48
C GLU A 28 27.59 -42.20 14.11
N GLY A 29 27.77 -41.80 12.85
CA GLY A 29 27.32 -40.49 12.37
C GLY A 29 28.43 -39.45 12.18
N THR A 30 28.03 -38.20 11.90
CA THR A 30 28.95 -37.08 11.67
C THR A 30 28.56 -35.89 12.55
N GLN A 31 29.53 -35.34 13.26
CA GLN A 31 29.40 -34.16 14.11
C GLN A 31 30.14 -32.98 13.49
N PHE A 32 29.45 -31.87 13.30
CA PHE A 32 30.05 -30.59 12.93
C PHE A 32 30.09 -29.68 14.16
N SER A 33 31.23 -29.05 14.39
CA SER A 33 31.42 -28.04 15.44
C SER A 33 31.81 -26.73 14.77
N ILE A 34 31.02 -25.69 15.00
CA ILE A 34 31.20 -24.33 14.44
C ILE A 34 31.46 -23.39 15.61
N GLU A 35 32.53 -22.61 15.51
CA GLU A 35 32.86 -21.55 16.47
C GLU A 35 32.87 -20.22 15.73
N LEU A 36 32.08 -19.26 16.20
CA LEU A 36 32.00 -17.91 15.67
C LEU A 36 32.31 -16.89 16.77
N PRO A 37 33.15 -15.86 16.52
CA PRO A 37 33.35 -14.79 17.48
C PRO A 37 32.08 -13.97 17.64
N CYS A 38 31.66 -13.70 18.90
CA CYS A 38 30.44 -12.96 19.21
C CYS A 38 30.70 -11.54 19.81
N SER A 39 31.96 -11.12 19.92
CA SER A 39 32.32 -9.81 20.48
C SER A 39 32.29 -8.71 19.41
N LYS A 40 31.94 -7.47 19.78
CA LYS A 40 32.01 -6.30 18.88
C LYS A 40 33.45 -6.05 18.37
N ASP A 41 34.47 -6.38 19.16
CA ASP A 41 35.87 -6.21 18.80
C ASP A 41 36.31 -7.15 17.65
N ALA A 42 35.59 -8.23 17.43
CA ALA A 42 35.85 -9.12 16.30
C ALA A 42 35.44 -8.54 14.96
N TYR A 43 34.53 -7.54 14.96
CA TYR A 43 33.95 -6.89 13.80
C TYR A 43 34.07 -5.35 13.93
N PRO A 44 35.28 -4.76 13.82
CA PRO A 44 35.51 -3.33 14.04
C PRO A 44 34.77 -2.43 13.01
N ASP A 45 34.41 -2.99 11.84
CA ASP A 45 33.67 -2.27 10.79
C ASP A 45 32.14 -2.45 10.90
N TYR A 46 31.65 -2.96 12.04
CA TYR A 46 30.21 -3.08 12.28
C TYR A 46 29.61 -1.68 12.48
N ILE A 47 28.93 -1.19 11.46
CA ILE A 47 28.14 0.05 11.51
C ILE A 47 26.82 -0.28 12.17
N ASP A 48 26.57 0.30 13.33
CA ASP A 48 25.26 0.21 13.99
C ASP A 48 24.28 1.09 13.19
N ASN A 49 23.48 0.45 12.35
CA ASN A 49 22.56 1.15 11.45
C ASN A 49 21.44 1.96 12.16
N ASN A 50 21.42 1.99 13.49
CA ASN A 50 20.44 2.79 14.23
C ASN A 50 20.65 4.31 14.10
N GLU A 51 21.88 4.77 13.81
CA GLU A 51 22.16 6.22 13.69
C GLU A 51 21.73 6.84 12.35
N ILE A 52 21.54 6.04 11.30
CA ILE A 52 21.17 6.55 9.97
C ILE A 52 19.67 6.87 9.86
N PHE A 53 18.83 6.28 10.71
CA PHE A 53 17.37 6.39 10.62
C PHE A 53 16.76 7.54 11.42
N ASP A 54 17.46 8.13 12.38
CA ASP A 54 16.92 9.23 13.19
C ASP A 54 16.81 10.56 12.44
N HIS A 55 17.56 10.75 11.35
CA HIS A 55 17.48 11.97 10.54
C HIS A 55 16.31 12.03 9.55
N PHE A 56 15.64 10.91 9.24
CA PHE A 56 14.52 10.89 8.28
C PHE A 56 13.13 11.07 8.89
N ASN A 57 13.00 11.00 10.22
CA ASN A 57 11.68 11.04 10.87
C ASN A 57 11.22 12.42 11.37
N GLN A 58 12.01 13.49 11.22
CA GLN A 58 11.67 14.80 11.82
C GLN A 58 10.82 15.74 10.94
N ASP A 59 10.57 15.44 9.66
CA ASP A 59 9.94 16.41 8.75
C ASP A 59 8.47 16.18 8.38
N PHE A 60 7.77 15.19 8.94
CA PHE A 60 6.40 14.87 8.51
C PHE A 60 5.33 14.83 9.60
N VAL A 61 5.37 15.75 10.59
CA VAL A 61 4.21 15.95 11.46
C VAL A 61 3.82 17.42 11.47
N LYS A 62 2.87 17.81 10.61
CA LYS A 62 2.01 18.98 10.86
C LYS A 62 0.55 18.55 10.76
N GLN A 63 -0.10 18.60 11.90
CA GLN A 63 -1.50 18.31 12.16
C GLN A 63 -2.41 19.28 11.39
N ASP A 64 -3.45 18.74 10.76
CA ASP A 64 -4.59 19.51 10.26
C ASP A 64 -5.63 19.66 11.39
N PRO A 65 -5.99 20.87 11.85
CA PRO A 65 -6.83 21.08 13.04
C PRO A 65 -8.35 21.08 12.76
N PHE A 66 -8.84 20.64 11.63
CA PHE A 66 -10.27 20.74 11.29
C PHE A 66 -10.92 19.40 10.88
N ALA A 67 -10.81 18.39 11.76
CA ALA A 67 -11.73 17.27 11.71
C ALA A 67 -12.99 17.64 12.48
N MET A 68 -14.10 17.92 11.79
CA MET A 68 -15.42 17.95 12.43
C MET A 68 -16.06 16.57 12.33
N ASP A 69 -16.28 16.05 13.49
CA ASP A 69 -17.25 15.08 14.01
C ASP A 69 -18.00 14.22 12.95
N ASP A 70 -17.34 13.18 12.49
CA ASP A 70 -17.93 11.89 12.18
C ASP A 70 -17.23 10.88 13.08
N SER A 71 -17.81 10.67 14.25
CA SER A 71 -17.35 9.71 15.24
C SER A 71 -17.48 8.28 14.72
N GLU A 72 -16.64 7.89 13.76
CA GLU A 72 -16.33 6.50 13.43
C GLU A 72 -15.01 6.43 12.64
N VAL A 73 -14.00 5.91 13.33
CA VAL A 73 -12.73 5.44 12.79
C VAL A 73 -11.72 6.56 12.45
N GLU A 74 -11.12 7.14 13.47
CA GLU A 74 -9.75 7.65 13.38
C GLU A 74 -8.80 6.47 13.08
N ILE A 75 -8.55 6.24 11.80
CA ILE A 75 -7.35 5.50 11.41
C ILE A 75 -6.23 6.52 11.45
N SER A 76 -5.50 6.56 12.57
CA SER A 76 -4.22 7.26 12.68
C SER A 76 -3.40 6.99 11.41
N GLN A 77 -2.65 7.99 10.95
CA GLN A 77 -1.58 7.78 9.96
C GLN A 77 -0.49 6.94 10.66
N GLY A 78 -0.76 5.64 10.80
CA GLY A 78 0.14 4.64 11.33
C GLY A 78 1.19 4.24 10.29
N ALA A 79 2.17 3.47 10.71
CA ALA A 79 3.13 2.83 9.84
C ALA A 79 2.41 2.02 8.74
N PRO A 80 2.97 1.91 7.51
CA PRO A 80 2.38 1.12 6.44
C PRO A 80 2.17 -0.34 6.87
N VAL A 81 1.04 -0.94 6.47
CA VAL A 81 0.71 -2.32 6.81
C VAL A 81 1.41 -3.27 5.85
N LEU A 82 2.30 -4.11 6.36
CA LEU A 82 2.97 -5.18 5.62
C LEU A 82 2.36 -6.54 5.99
N LEU A 83 1.73 -7.20 5.01
CA LEU A 83 1.30 -8.60 5.17
C LEU A 83 2.44 -9.52 4.73
N VAL A 84 2.91 -10.37 5.64
CA VAL A 84 3.92 -11.41 5.39
C VAL A 84 3.23 -12.76 5.34
N ILE A 85 3.39 -13.48 4.23
CA ILE A 85 2.80 -14.81 3.99
C ILE A 85 3.95 -15.80 3.82
N GLU A 86 4.18 -16.62 4.82
CA GLU A 86 5.34 -17.54 4.93
C GLU A 86 4.95 -18.69 5.86
N ASP A 87 5.32 -19.92 5.57
CA ASP A 87 5.04 -21.08 6.42
C ASP A 87 6.14 -21.37 7.44
N ASN A 88 7.31 -20.78 7.26
CA ASN A 88 8.44 -20.94 8.18
C ASN A 88 8.35 -19.94 9.35
N GLU A 89 8.08 -20.46 10.56
CA GLU A 89 7.92 -19.65 11.79
C GLU A 89 9.19 -18.86 12.16
N ASP A 90 10.38 -19.41 11.94
CA ASP A 90 11.64 -18.73 12.24
C ASP A 90 11.84 -17.52 11.32
N LEU A 91 11.51 -17.67 10.04
CA LEU A 91 11.58 -16.57 9.08
C LEU A 91 10.52 -15.50 9.38
N LEU A 92 9.29 -15.89 9.75
CA LEU A 92 8.25 -14.97 10.20
C LEU A 92 8.71 -14.16 11.42
N ALA A 93 9.27 -14.82 12.44
CA ALA A 93 9.79 -14.16 13.63
C ALA A 93 10.96 -13.22 13.30
N TYR A 94 11.87 -13.63 12.42
CA TYR A 94 12.98 -12.81 11.94
C TYR A 94 12.50 -11.55 11.22
N LEU A 95 11.59 -11.68 10.25
CA LEU A 95 11.04 -10.56 9.49
C LEU A 95 10.27 -9.60 10.40
N LYS A 96 9.42 -10.14 11.30
CA LYS A 96 8.68 -9.33 12.27
C LYS A 96 9.61 -8.49 13.14
N ARG A 97 10.67 -9.10 13.72
CA ARG A 97 11.62 -8.38 14.58
C ARG A 97 12.35 -7.25 13.84
N ASN A 98 12.71 -7.46 12.58
CA ASN A 98 13.55 -6.53 11.82
C ASN A 98 12.77 -5.45 11.05
N LEU A 99 11.46 -5.63 10.85
CA LEU A 99 10.62 -4.72 10.08
C LEU A 99 9.55 -4.01 10.92
N ALA A 100 9.30 -4.44 12.17
CA ALA A 100 8.26 -3.88 13.04
C ALA A 100 8.46 -2.40 13.42
N THR A 101 9.68 -1.86 13.29
CA THR A 101 9.96 -0.44 13.51
C THR A 101 9.46 0.46 12.38
N GLN A 102 9.26 -0.09 11.17
CA GLN A 102 8.89 0.66 9.96
C GLN A 102 7.49 0.30 9.45
N TYR A 103 6.98 -0.87 9.83
CA TYR A 103 5.72 -1.44 9.32
C TYR A 103 4.85 -1.99 10.46
N GLU A 104 3.54 -1.84 10.32
CA GLU A 104 2.58 -2.66 11.05
C GLU A 104 2.54 -4.04 10.37
N ILE A 105 3.03 -5.08 11.07
CA ILE A 105 3.20 -6.40 10.46
C ILE A 105 2.03 -7.31 10.78
N VAL A 106 1.42 -7.82 9.73
CA VAL A 106 0.40 -8.87 9.78
C VAL A 106 1.01 -10.16 9.21
N LEU A 107 0.91 -11.25 9.95
CA LEU A 107 1.45 -12.55 9.55
C LEU A 107 0.35 -13.45 9.01
N ALA A 108 0.68 -14.29 8.04
CA ALA A 108 -0.13 -15.40 7.54
C ALA A 108 0.78 -16.62 7.30
N HIS A 109 0.32 -17.80 7.74
CA HIS A 109 1.13 -19.02 7.77
C HIS A 109 0.94 -19.90 6.51
N HIS A 110 0.05 -19.53 5.61
CA HIS A 110 -0.16 -20.19 4.33
C HIS A 110 -0.95 -19.30 3.35
N GLY A 111 -0.93 -19.65 2.07
CA GLY A 111 -1.47 -18.81 1.01
C GLY A 111 -2.97 -18.49 1.12
N GLU A 112 -3.81 -19.42 1.60
CA GLU A 112 -5.26 -19.18 1.77
C GLU A 112 -5.54 -18.14 2.85
N GLU A 113 -4.85 -18.25 3.99
CA GLU A 113 -4.92 -17.27 5.07
C GLU A 113 -4.44 -15.90 4.59
N GLY A 114 -3.34 -15.88 3.81
CA GLY A 114 -2.81 -14.68 3.20
C GLY A 114 -3.81 -13.97 2.31
N VAL A 115 -4.48 -14.69 1.41
CA VAL A 115 -5.53 -14.12 0.54
C VAL A 115 -6.71 -13.58 1.36
N HIS A 116 -7.15 -14.33 2.37
CA HIS A 116 -8.24 -13.88 3.25
C HIS A 116 -7.87 -12.59 3.99
N LYS A 117 -6.70 -12.54 4.61
CA LYS A 117 -6.20 -11.35 5.32
C LYS A 117 -6.00 -10.17 4.38
N ALA A 118 -5.44 -10.38 3.19
CA ALA A 118 -5.27 -9.33 2.19
C ALA A 118 -6.60 -8.67 1.80
N LYS A 119 -7.64 -9.46 1.52
CA LYS A 119 -8.99 -8.95 1.19
C LYS A 119 -9.66 -8.23 2.36
N LYS A 120 -9.44 -8.70 3.58
CA LYS A 120 -10.02 -8.09 4.78
C LYS A 120 -9.34 -6.79 5.17
N LEU A 121 -8.01 -6.76 5.11
CA LEU A 121 -7.18 -5.67 5.65
C LEU A 121 -6.75 -4.66 4.59
N ILE A 122 -6.67 -5.07 3.31
CA ILE A 122 -6.13 -4.28 2.19
C ILE A 122 -4.78 -3.63 2.60
N PRO A 123 -3.71 -4.44 2.82
CA PRO A 123 -2.42 -3.94 3.27
C PRO A 123 -1.76 -3.05 2.22
N ASP A 124 -0.79 -2.24 2.64
CA ASP A 124 -0.03 -1.37 1.74
C ASP A 124 0.94 -2.13 0.84
N ILE A 125 1.44 -3.29 1.31
CA ILE A 125 2.36 -4.17 0.58
C ILE A 125 2.28 -5.61 1.12
N ILE A 126 2.56 -6.58 0.26
CA ILE A 126 2.59 -8.00 0.59
C ILE A 126 3.98 -8.57 0.30
N LEU A 127 4.54 -9.31 1.25
CA LEU A 127 5.70 -10.18 1.09
C LEU A 127 5.21 -11.62 1.16
N CYS A 128 5.44 -12.42 0.12
CA CYS A 128 4.87 -13.76 0.00
C CYS A 128 5.95 -14.77 -0.39
N ASP A 129 6.05 -15.87 0.34
CA ASP A 129 6.89 -16.99 -0.10
C ASP A 129 6.31 -17.64 -1.34
N TRP A 130 7.19 -18.09 -2.24
CA TRP A 130 6.84 -18.83 -3.45
C TRP A 130 6.28 -20.20 -3.13
N MET A 131 6.95 -20.95 -2.24
CA MET A 131 6.68 -22.36 -1.98
C MET A 131 6.03 -22.56 -0.62
N MET A 132 4.73 -22.59 -0.59
CA MET A 132 3.95 -22.85 0.62
C MET A 132 2.96 -23.99 0.42
N PRO A 133 2.59 -24.70 1.49
CA PRO A 133 1.54 -25.71 1.44
C PRO A 133 0.17 -25.09 1.10
N LYS A 134 -0.73 -25.89 0.56
CA LYS A 134 -2.12 -25.56 0.16
C LYS A 134 -2.20 -24.63 -1.05
N LYS A 135 -1.56 -23.47 -1.02
CA LYS A 135 -1.62 -22.47 -2.10
C LYS A 135 -0.27 -21.81 -2.28
N SER A 136 0.32 -21.93 -3.47
CA SER A 136 1.62 -21.35 -3.80
C SER A 136 1.57 -19.81 -3.81
N GLY A 137 2.72 -19.15 -3.65
CA GLY A 137 2.82 -17.69 -3.75
C GLY A 137 2.38 -17.14 -5.10
N ILE A 138 2.57 -17.91 -6.18
CA ILE A 138 2.05 -17.58 -7.52
C ILE A 138 0.54 -17.56 -7.53
N ASP A 139 -0.11 -18.58 -6.94
CA ASP A 139 -1.57 -18.65 -6.90
C ASP A 139 -2.16 -17.56 -6.01
N VAL A 140 -1.45 -17.21 -4.92
CA VAL A 140 -1.79 -16.04 -4.08
C VAL A 140 -1.73 -14.77 -4.92
N CYS A 141 -0.63 -14.54 -5.64
CA CYS A 141 -0.45 -13.37 -6.48
C CYS A 141 -1.53 -13.27 -7.55
N LYS A 142 -1.79 -14.33 -8.32
CA LYS A 142 -2.86 -14.38 -9.33
C LYS A 142 -4.23 -14.05 -8.70
N ALA A 143 -4.55 -14.66 -7.57
CA ALA A 143 -5.83 -14.42 -6.90
C ALA A 143 -6.01 -12.98 -6.43
N LEU A 144 -4.96 -12.34 -5.94
CA LEU A 144 -4.99 -10.96 -5.46
C LEU A 144 -4.96 -9.94 -6.59
N LYS A 145 -4.18 -10.18 -7.65
CA LYS A 145 -4.08 -9.29 -8.82
C LYS A 145 -5.32 -9.33 -9.72
N SER A 146 -6.08 -10.43 -9.70
CA SER A 146 -7.36 -10.53 -10.42
C SER A 146 -8.58 -10.02 -9.64
N ASP A 147 -8.42 -9.68 -8.37
CA ASP A 147 -9.50 -9.17 -7.53
C ASP A 147 -9.49 -7.64 -7.49
N GLU A 148 -10.64 -7.02 -7.75
CA GLU A 148 -10.79 -5.57 -7.81
C GLU A 148 -10.37 -4.87 -6.51
N LEU A 149 -10.55 -5.49 -5.33
CA LEU A 149 -10.17 -4.89 -4.06
C LEU A 149 -8.66 -4.89 -3.81
N THR A 150 -7.95 -5.89 -4.32
CA THR A 150 -6.54 -6.14 -3.98
C THR A 150 -5.57 -5.98 -5.13
N SER A 151 -6.05 -5.80 -6.37
CA SER A 151 -5.24 -5.64 -7.58
C SER A 151 -4.12 -4.58 -7.46
N HIS A 152 -4.39 -3.50 -6.73
CA HIS A 152 -3.44 -2.40 -6.52
C HIS A 152 -2.32 -2.73 -5.53
N ILE A 153 -2.45 -3.75 -4.69
CA ILE A 153 -1.48 -4.02 -3.63
C ILE A 153 -0.19 -4.57 -4.26
N PRO A 154 0.97 -3.94 -4.02
CA PRO A 154 2.24 -4.48 -4.50
C PRO A 154 2.59 -5.78 -3.77
N ILE A 155 3.12 -6.74 -4.51
CA ILE A 155 3.49 -8.06 -4.02
C ILE A 155 4.94 -8.35 -4.38
N ILE A 156 5.76 -8.61 -3.35
CA ILE A 156 7.12 -9.15 -3.50
C ILE A 156 7.05 -10.65 -3.24
N ILE A 157 7.58 -11.45 -4.14
CA ILE A 157 7.68 -12.89 -3.96
C ILE A 157 9.10 -13.28 -3.54
N LEU A 158 9.20 -14.02 -2.43
CA LEU A 158 10.44 -14.65 -1.98
C LEU A 158 10.60 -16.01 -2.67
N THR A 159 11.71 -16.28 -3.34
CA THR A 159 11.93 -17.50 -4.10
C THR A 159 13.28 -18.15 -3.81
N ALA A 160 13.32 -19.47 -3.72
CA ALA A 160 14.58 -20.24 -3.62
C ALA A 160 15.29 -20.41 -5.00
N ARG A 161 14.63 -20.05 -6.12
CA ARG A 161 15.13 -20.27 -7.46
C ARG A 161 15.73 -19.01 -8.08
N ALA A 162 17.00 -19.08 -8.44
CA ALA A 162 17.70 -18.05 -9.20
C ALA A 162 17.57 -18.21 -10.72
N ASP A 163 16.86 -19.26 -11.21
CA ASP A 163 16.82 -19.62 -12.63
C ASP A 163 15.99 -18.64 -13.47
N SER A 164 16.49 -18.33 -14.66
CA SER A 164 15.84 -17.44 -15.63
C SER A 164 14.45 -17.90 -16.06
N SER A 165 14.16 -19.20 -16.07
CA SER A 165 12.83 -19.78 -16.35
C SER A 165 11.81 -19.41 -15.28
N SER A 166 12.19 -19.43 -13.99
CA SER A 166 11.34 -19.03 -12.87
C SER A 166 11.07 -17.53 -12.85
N LYS A 167 12.03 -16.70 -13.29
CA LYS A 167 11.82 -15.26 -13.48
C LYS A 167 10.81 -14.95 -14.58
N ILE A 168 10.83 -15.69 -15.69
CA ILE A 168 9.89 -15.50 -16.81
C ILE A 168 8.49 -15.95 -16.40
N GLU A 169 8.36 -17.09 -15.72
CA GLU A 169 7.08 -17.57 -15.18
C GLU A 169 6.53 -16.60 -14.12
N GLY A 170 7.41 -16.04 -13.31
CA GLY A 170 7.10 -14.99 -12.32
C GLY A 170 6.61 -13.69 -12.95
N LEU A 171 7.26 -13.17 -13.99
CA LEU A 171 6.85 -11.95 -14.69
C LEU A 171 5.43 -12.08 -15.29
N GLN A 172 5.01 -13.30 -15.66
CA GLN A 172 3.66 -13.57 -16.16
C GLN A 172 2.58 -13.61 -15.05
N THR A 173 2.97 -13.69 -13.79
CA THR A 173 2.02 -13.77 -12.66
C THR A 173 1.51 -12.43 -12.17
N GLY A 174 2.13 -11.32 -12.58
CA GLY A 174 1.77 -9.97 -12.15
C GLY A 174 2.34 -9.54 -10.79
N ALA A 175 3.30 -10.28 -10.23
CA ALA A 175 4.03 -9.81 -9.05
C ALA A 175 4.87 -8.57 -9.40
N ASP A 176 5.00 -7.66 -8.45
CA ASP A 176 5.68 -6.38 -8.68
C ASP A 176 7.21 -6.51 -8.51
N ASP A 177 7.69 -7.47 -7.70
CA ASP A 177 9.12 -7.76 -7.55
C ASP A 177 9.37 -9.20 -7.05
N TYR A 178 10.63 -9.67 -7.17
CA TYR A 178 11.11 -10.99 -6.76
C TYR A 178 12.43 -10.86 -6.03
N ILE A 179 12.56 -11.58 -4.91
CA ILE A 179 13.80 -11.66 -4.13
C ILE A 179 14.19 -13.12 -3.95
N THR A 180 15.43 -13.46 -4.24
CA THR A 180 15.94 -14.83 -4.08
C THR A 180 16.38 -15.08 -2.64
N LYS A 181 15.98 -16.22 -2.08
CA LYS A 181 16.50 -16.71 -0.79
C LYS A 181 17.85 -17.42 -1.01
N PRO A 182 18.91 -17.17 -0.18
CA PRO A 182 18.95 -16.22 0.92
C PRO A 182 19.05 -14.77 0.44
N PHE A 183 18.40 -13.85 1.14
CA PHE A 183 18.38 -12.43 0.80
C PHE A 183 19.02 -11.56 1.87
N ASP A 184 19.52 -10.40 1.47
CA ASP A 184 19.96 -9.34 2.37
C ASP A 184 18.75 -8.56 2.88
N LEU A 185 18.67 -8.33 4.19
CA LEU A 185 17.62 -7.54 4.81
C LEU A 185 17.62 -6.07 4.33
N ALA A 186 18.79 -5.50 4.07
CA ALA A 186 18.90 -4.14 3.56
C ALA A 186 18.32 -4.06 2.14
N GLU A 187 18.60 -5.04 1.27
CA GLU A 187 17.99 -5.15 -0.05
C GLU A 187 16.46 -5.24 0.05
N LEU A 188 15.93 -6.11 0.92
CA LEU A 188 14.49 -6.26 1.13
C LEU A 188 13.85 -4.94 1.56
N LYS A 189 14.44 -4.22 2.53
CA LYS A 189 13.95 -2.91 3.00
C LYS A 189 13.88 -1.88 1.89
N VAL A 190 14.92 -1.78 1.06
CA VAL A 190 14.97 -0.85 -0.08
C VAL A 190 13.88 -1.18 -1.09
N ARG A 191 13.64 -2.44 -1.42
CA ARG A 191 12.61 -2.86 -2.38
C ARG A 191 11.20 -2.59 -1.87
N LEU A 192 10.93 -2.89 -0.58
CA LEU A 192 9.66 -2.56 0.07
C LEU A 192 9.38 -1.05 0.00
N LEU A 193 10.37 -0.23 0.36
CA LEU A 193 10.23 1.22 0.34
C LEU A 193 10.00 1.76 -1.09
N ASN A 194 10.74 1.25 -2.08
CA ASN A 194 10.59 1.66 -3.47
C ASN A 194 9.18 1.39 -4.01
N LEU A 195 8.61 0.20 -3.75
CA LEU A 195 7.27 -0.14 -4.19
C LEU A 195 6.20 0.73 -3.51
N ILE A 196 6.34 1.02 -2.23
CA ILE A 196 5.43 1.93 -1.52
C ILE A 196 5.52 3.34 -2.11
N ASN A 197 6.72 3.85 -2.41
CA ASN A 197 6.91 5.17 -3.00
C ASN A 197 6.40 5.25 -4.45
N GLN A 198 6.59 4.21 -5.26
CA GLN A 198 5.97 4.14 -6.60
C GLN A 198 4.45 4.23 -6.52
N ARG A 199 3.84 3.59 -5.52
CA ARG A 199 2.40 3.72 -5.26
C ARG A 199 1.98 5.13 -4.90
N LYS A 200 2.76 5.82 -4.08
CA LYS A 200 2.49 7.24 -3.76
C LYS A 200 2.48 8.12 -5.01
N ALA A 201 3.41 7.92 -5.93
CA ALA A 201 3.45 8.65 -7.20
C ALA A 201 2.23 8.35 -8.11
N LEU A 202 1.73 7.10 -8.12
CA LEU A 202 0.52 6.73 -8.86
C LEU A 202 -0.75 7.36 -8.27
N ARG A 203 -0.80 7.62 -6.96
CA ARG A 203 -1.93 8.31 -6.29
C ARG A 203 -2.21 9.68 -6.89
N GLU A 204 -1.18 10.43 -7.27
CA GLU A 204 -1.33 11.76 -7.87
C GLU A 204 -2.11 11.72 -9.20
N LYS A 205 -1.99 10.61 -9.94
CA LYS A 205 -2.75 10.39 -11.19
C LYS A 205 -4.26 10.28 -10.93
N TYR A 206 -4.65 9.65 -9.82
CA TYR A 206 -6.06 9.41 -9.47
C TYR A 206 -6.64 10.44 -8.49
N ALA A 207 -5.81 11.27 -7.87
CA ALA A 207 -6.20 12.26 -6.88
C ALA A 207 -6.95 13.47 -7.47
N ARG A 208 -6.87 13.69 -8.79
CA ARG A 208 -7.53 14.82 -9.45
C ARG A 208 -8.92 14.39 -9.94
N PRO A 209 -10.02 14.80 -9.27
CA PRO A 209 -11.35 14.61 -9.78
C PRO A 209 -11.57 15.58 -10.94
N GLY A 210 -11.25 15.17 -12.14
CA GLY A 210 -11.66 15.88 -13.35
C GLY A 210 -12.94 15.24 -13.88
N VAL A 211 -14.05 15.92 -13.84
CA VAL A 211 -15.37 15.49 -14.34
C VAL A 211 -15.30 15.01 -15.82
N ALA A 212 -14.27 15.40 -16.55
CA ALA A 212 -14.13 15.11 -17.97
C ALA A 212 -13.26 13.88 -18.31
N HIS A 213 -12.61 13.21 -17.35
CA HIS A 213 -11.48 12.35 -17.73
C HIS A 213 -11.62 10.86 -17.40
N TYR A 214 -12.64 10.44 -16.64
CA TYR A 214 -12.88 9.00 -16.41
C TYR A 214 -13.88 8.45 -17.42
N ASN A 215 -13.39 8.17 -18.63
CA ASN A 215 -14.19 7.51 -19.66
C ASN A 215 -14.13 6.01 -19.42
N HIS A 216 -15.21 5.39 -18.95
CA HIS A 216 -15.33 3.94 -18.74
C HIS A 216 -14.86 3.12 -19.94
N ALA A 217 -15.06 3.61 -21.15
CA ALA A 217 -14.65 2.95 -22.37
C ALA A 217 -13.13 2.85 -22.56
N LYS A 218 -12.32 3.60 -21.78
CA LYS A 218 -10.84 3.59 -21.85
C LYS A 218 -10.17 3.01 -20.60
N ALA A 219 -10.95 2.56 -19.60
CA ALA A 219 -10.39 1.97 -18.38
C ALA A 219 -9.79 0.59 -18.69
N THR A 220 -8.46 0.47 -18.61
CA THR A 220 -7.72 -0.74 -18.96
C THR A 220 -7.43 -1.62 -17.76
N SER A 221 -7.25 -1.04 -16.57
CA SER A 221 -6.96 -1.76 -15.33
C SER A 221 -8.18 -1.90 -14.42
N LEU A 222 -8.14 -2.87 -13.49
CA LEU A 222 -9.18 -3.05 -12.46
C LEU A 222 -9.31 -1.83 -11.57
N ASP A 223 -8.19 -1.17 -11.27
CA ASP A 223 -8.16 0.05 -10.45
C ASP A 223 -8.82 1.23 -11.18
N GLU A 224 -8.56 1.38 -12.48
CA GLU A 224 -9.23 2.40 -13.30
C GLU A 224 -10.73 2.16 -13.39
N LYS A 225 -11.16 0.91 -13.55
CA LYS A 225 -12.59 0.54 -13.55
C LYS A 225 -13.26 0.87 -12.21
N PHE A 226 -12.59 0.53 -11.11
CA PHE A 226 -13.09 0.83 -9.77
C PHE A 226 -13.25 2.34 -9.55
N ILE A 227 -12.24 3.13 -9.87
CA ILE A 227 -12.27 4.58 -9.73
C ILE A 227 -13.32 5.21 -10.68
N SER A 228 -13.41 4.74 -11.91
CA SER A 228 -14.43 5.24 -12.86
C SER A 228 -15.85 5.00 -12.33
N ARG A 229 -16.15 3.81 -11.84
CA ARG A 229 -17.45 3.47 -11.24
C ARG A 229 -17.74 4.29 -9.99
N LEU A 230 -16.71 4.55 -9.16
CA LEU A 230 -16.83 5.42 -7.99
C LEU A 230 -17.27 6.84 -8.37
N TYR A 231 -16.56 7.45 -9.32
CA TYR A 231 -16.86 8.82 -9.77
C TYR A 231 -18.18 8.91 -10.53
N GLU A 232 -18.53 7.91 -11.32
CA GLU A 232 -19.83 7.85 -12.01
C GLU A 232 -20.98 7.84 -11.00
N TYR A 233 -20.90 6.98 -9.97
CA TYR A 233 -21.92 6.95 -8.93
C TYR A 233 -22.04 8.28 -8.17
N ILE A 234 -20.91 8.89 -7.80
CA ILE A 234 -20.91 10.22 -7.16
C ILE A 234 -21.57 11.24 -8.08
N GLY A 235 -21.24 11.26 -9.37
CA GLY A 235 -21.80 12.21 -10.34
C GLY A 235 -23.30 12.06 -10.53
N GLN A 236 -23.80 10.83 -10.60
CA GLN A 236 -25.25 10.54 -10.74
C GLN A 236 -26.08 10.93 -9.51
N HIS A 237 -25.46 10.91 -8.31
CA HIS A 237 -26.14 11.18 -7.03
C HIS A 237 -25.68 12.49 -6.38
N LEU A 238 -25.13 13.40 -7.14
CA LEU A 238 -24.50 14.61 -6.64
C LEU A 238 -25.48 15.50 -5.84
N SER A 239 -26.70 15.66 -6.36
CA SER A 239 -27.79 16.45 -5.75
C SER A 239 -28.47 15.74 -4.58
N ASP A 240 -28.16 14.45 -4.36
CA ASP A 240 -28.71 13.68 -3.24
C ASP A 240 -27.96 14.06 -1.95
N ASP A 241 -28.61 14.77 -1.05
CA ASP A 241 -28.12 15.16 0.27
C ASP A 241 -27.77 13.93 1.12
N SER A 242 -28.46 12.81 0.88
CA SER A 242 -28.21 11.53 1.55
C SER A 242 -27.00 10.75 1.01
N LEU A 243 -26.29 11.26 -0.04
CA LEU A 243 -25.06 10.66 -0.53
C LEU A 243 -24.00 10.65 0.56
N SER A 244 -23.69 9.46 1.03
CA SER A 244 -22.74 9.22 2.12
C SER A 244 -21.77 8.09 1.77
N VAL A 245 -20.67 8.01 2.49
CA VAL A 245 -19.71 6.90 2.39
C VAL A 245 -20.40 5.55 2.60
N LYS A 246 -21.45 5.50 3.43
CA LYS A 246 -22.26 4.29 3.67
C LYS A 246 -23.04 3.85 2.42
N LYS A 247 -23.68 4.78 1.71
CA LYS A 247 -24.37 4.47 0.44
C LYS A 247 -23.37 4.07 -0.63
N LEU A 248 -22.29 4.83 -0.76
CA LEU A 248 -21.23 4.55 -1.71
C LEU A 248 -20.60 3.16 -1.49
N SER A 249 -20.33 2.77 -0.24
CA SER A 249 -19.78 1.44 0.06
C SER A 249 -20.73 0.29 -0.33
N ARG A 250 -22.04 0.49 -0.15
CA ARG A 250 -23.06 -0.50 -0.56
C ARG A 250 -23.08 -0.67 -2.08
N GLU A 251 -23.07 0.43 -2.82
CA GLU A 251 -23.05 0.42 -4.28
C GLU A 251 -21.80 -0.23 -4.85
N MET A 252 -20.66 0.05 -4.23
CA MET A 252 -19.39 -0.57 -4.60
C MET A 252 -19.28 -2.04 -4.16
N GLY A 253 -20.27 -2.57 -3.41
CA GLY A 253 -20.28 -3.96 -2.95
C GLY A 253 -19.21 -4.29 -1.90
N VAL A 254 -18.77 -3.30 -1.11
CA VAL A 254 -17.68 -3.43 -0.15
C VAL A 254 -18.06 -2.88 1.23
N SER A 255 -17.33 -3.28 2.28
CA SER A 255 -17.48 -2.64 3.59
C SER A 255 -16.95 -1.21 3.58
N ARG A 256 -17.42 -0.35 4.52
CA ARG A 256 -16.92 1.03 4.66
C ARG A 256 -15.40 1.06 4.86
N ALA A 257 -14.86 0.16 5.67
CA ALA A 257 -13.43 0.07 5.92
C ALA A 257 -12.63 -0.32 4.65
N GLN A 258 -13.15 -1.27 3.86
CA GLN A 258 -12.53 -1.65 2.59
C GLN A 258 -12.58 -0.51 1.57
N LEU A 259 -13.74 0.17 1.44
CA LEU A 259 -13.87 1.35 0.58
C LEU A 259 -12.86 2.42 0.98
N HIS A 260 -12.79 2.75 2.27
CA HIS A 260 -11.87 3.76 2.78
C HIS A 260 -10.42 3.41 2.41
N ARG A 261 -9.96 2.18 2.72
CA ARG A 261 -8.59 1.76 2.43
C ARG A 261 -8.30 1.74 0.94
N LYS A 262 -9.19 1.14 0.12
CA LYS A 262 -9.00 1.08 -1.34
C LYS A 262 -8.96 2.46 -1.97
N VAL A 263 -9.90 3.34 -1.63
CA VAL A 263 -9.97 4.71 -2.17
C VAL A 263 -8.74 5.51 -1.73
N THR A 264 -8.37 5.45 -0.44
CA THR A 264 -7.17 6.13 0.07
C THR A 264 -5.90 5.57 -0.57
N ALA A 265 -5.80 4.25 -0.76
CA ALA A 265 -4.67 3.63 -1.44
C ALA A 265 -4.53 4.09 -2.89
N LEU A 266 -5.62 4.33 -3.61
CA LEU A 266 -5.60 4.76 -5.01
C LEU A 266 -5.47 6.28 -5.19
N THR A 267 -6.13 7.08 -4.34
CA THR A 267 -6.25 8.53 -4.55
C THR A 267 -5.47 9.37 -3.55
N GLY A 268 -5.00 8.77 -2.44
CA GLY A 268 -4.40 9.49 -1.33
C GLY A 268 -5.42 10.18 -0.39
N HIS A 269 -6.71 10.12 -0.71
CA HIS A 269 -7.77 10.81 0.03
C HIS A 269 -8.90 9.88 0.44
N PRO A 270 -9.52 10.09 1.61
CA PRO A 270 -10.74 9.37 2.01
C PRO A 270 -11.91 9.62 1.04
N ALA A 271 -12.83 8.68 0.95
CA ALA A 271 -14.01 8.80 0.08
C ALA A 271 -14.88 10.02 0.40
N SER A 272 -14.97 10.44 1.67
CA SER A 272 -15.66 11.66 2.08
C SER A 272 -15.05 12.93 1.48
N VAL A 273 -13.72 12.99 1.44
CA VAL A 273 -12.98 14.09 0.80
C VAL A 273 -13.25 14.08 -0.71
N ILE A 274 -13.22 12.91 -1.36
CA ILE A 274 -13.49 12.77 -2.79
C ILE A 274 -14.90 13.31 -3.13
N ILE A 275 -15.93 12.93 -2.37
CA ILE A 275 -17.31 13.42 -2.57
C ILE A 275 -17.34 14.95 -2.44
N ARG A 276 -16.71 15.52 -1.38
CA ARG A 276 -16.66 16.97 -1.17
C ARG A 276 -15.94 17.69 -2.31
N GLU A 277 -14.79 17.19 -2.72
CA GLU A 277 -14.00 17.79 -3.81
C GLU A 277 -14.77 17.79 -5.14
N TYR A 278 -15.47 16.69 -5.44
CA TYR A 278 -16.30 16.57 -6.64
C TYR A 278 -17.47 17.56 -6.62
N ARG A 279 -18.15 17.71 -5.47
CA ARG A 279 -19.21 18.71 -5.27
C ARG A 279 -18.71 20.15 -5.51
N LEU A 280 -17.52 20.47 -4.97
CA LEU A 280 -16.92 21.80 -5.14
C LEU A 280 -16.51 22.07 -6.58
N GLU A 281 -16.00 21.09 -7.33
CA GLU A 281 -15.68 21.24 -8.75
C GLU A 281 -16.92 21.48 -9.58
N ARG A 282 -17.96 20.69 -9.33
CA ARG A 282 -19.23 20.89 -10.02
C ARG A 282 -19.86 22.24 -9.71
N ALA A 283 -19.75 22.71 -8.45
CA ALA A 283 -20.18 24.05 -8.09
C ALA A 283 -19.42 25.14 -8.85
N ALA A 284 -18.10 25.00 -8.97
CA ALA A 284 -17.27 25.93 -9.72
C ALA A 284 -17.66 25.98 -11.21
N ASP A 285 -17.98 24.83 -11.81
CA ASP A 285 -18.46 24.79 -13.21
C ASP A 285 -19.81 25.47 -13.38
N LEU A 286 -20.75 25.24 -12.45
CA LEU A 286 -22.06 25.90 -12.47
C LEU A 286 -21.94 27.42 -12.25
N LEU A 287 -21.05 27.88 -11.37
CA LEU A 287 -20.74 29.28 -11.18
C LEU A 287 -20.17 29.92 -12.45
N ARG A 288 -19.23 29.26 -13.16
CA ARG A 288 -18.71 29.76 -14.46
C ARG A 288 -19.80 29.87 -15.53
N GLN A 289 -20.76 28.93 -15.53
CA GLN A 289 -21.88 28.91 -16.45
C GLN A 289 -23.00 29.88 -16.07
N ASN A 290 -22.87 30.57 -14.91
CA ASN A 290 -23.90 31.44 -14.35
C ASN A 290 -25.28 30.74 -14.23
N ALA A 291 -25.26 29.45 -13.83
CA ALA A 291 -26.40 28.55 -13.84
C ALA A 291 -27.38 28.76 -12.68
N GLY A 292 -27.15 29.73 -11.80
CA GLY A 292 -28.00 30.08 -10.67
C GLY A 292 -27.28 30.94 -9.64
N ASN A 293 -27.98 31.31 -8.58
CA ASN A 293 -27.34 31.99 -7.47
C ASN A 293 -26.51 31.06 -6.60
N ILE A 294 -25.61 31.59 -5.76
CA ILE A 294 -24.65 30.82 -4.96
C ILE A 294 -25.35 29.82 -4.04
N SER A 295 -26.48 30.20 -3.44
CA SER A 295 -27.24 29.32 -2.56
C SER A 295 -27.89 28.17 -3.33
N GLU A 296 -28.51 28.48 -4.48
CA GLU A 296 -29.08 27.45 -5.36
C GLU A 296 -28.04 26.46 -5.83
N ILE A 297 -26.88 26.94 -6.28
CA ILE A 297 -25.76 26.07 -6.71
C ILE A 297 -25.25 25.22 -5.56
N ALA A 298 -25.09 25.78 -4.35
CA ALA A 298 -24.65 25.02 -3.18
C ALA A 298 -25.60 23.86 -2.88
N PHE A 299 -26.91 24.09 -2.85
CA PHE A 299 -27.92 23.05 -2.65
C PHE A 299 -27.99 22.06 -3.82
N GLN A 300 -27.91 22.53 -5.04
CA GLN A 300 -27.93 21.70 -6.25
C GLN A 300 -26.78 20.68 -6.27
N VAL A 301 -25.59 21.03 -5.74
CA VAL A 301 -24.46 20.12 -5.64
C VAL A 301 -24.42 19.33 -4.31
N GLY A 302 -25.49 19.40 -3.50
CA GLY A 302 -25.68 18.57 -2.31
C GLY A 302 -25.03 19.11 -1.03
N PHE A 303 -24.76 20.42 -0.91
CA PHE A 303 -24.39 21.02 0.37
C PHE A 303 -25.64 21.48 1.11
N GLU A 304 -25.85 20.97 2.32
CA GLU A 304 -26.96 21.36 3.19
C GLU A 304 -26.73 22.71 3.90
N ASN A 305 -25.46 23.12 4.05
CA ASN A 305 -25.08 24.31 4.80
C ASN A 305 -24.22 25.24 3.95
N LEU A 306 -24.77 26.44 3.67
CA LEU A 306 -24.14 27.47 2.83
C LEU A 306 -22.84 28.01 3.45
N SER A 307 -22.78 28.14 4.77
CA SER A 307 -21.56 28.59 5.46
C SER A 307 -20.42 27.59 5.32
N TYR A 308 -20.75 26.30 5.45
CA TYR A 308 -19.78 25.22 5.23
C TYR A 308 -19.35 25.18 3.75
N PHE A 309 -20.27 25.28 2.80
CA PHE A 309 -19.95 25.38 1.38
C PHE A 309 -18.97 26.53 1.10
N THR A 310 -19.28 27.74 1.56
CA THR A 310 -18.45 28.93 1.34
C THR A 310 -17.03 28.73 1.90
N LYS A 311 -16.93 28.17 3.12
CA LYS A 311 -15.64 27.88 3.75
C LYS A 311 -14.85 26.84 2.96
N ALA A 312 -15.46 25.71 2.57
CA ALA A 312 -14.83 24.66 1.81
C ALA A 312 -14.40 25.15 0.40
N PHE A 313 -15.25 25.93 -0.27
CA PHE A 313 -14.96 26.52 -1.56
C PHE A 313 -13.74 27.47 -1.48
N LYS A 314 -13.73 28.38 -0.49
CA LYS A 314 -12.60 29.29 -0.26
C LYS A 314 -11.31 28.54 0.08
N GLN A 315 -11.40 27.45 0.81
CA GLN A 315 -10.22 26.61 1.11
C GLN A 315 -9.62 26.04 -0.17
N LYS A 316 -10.46 25.53 -1.09
CA LYS A 316 -10.04 24.91 -2.35
C LYS A 316 -9.55 25.94 -3.38
N TYR A 317 -10.37 26.97 -3.65
CA TYR A 317 -10.12 27.92 -4.74
C TYR A 317 -9.43 29.21 -4.30
N LYS A 318 -9.19 29.38 -2.98
CA LYS A 318 -8.54 30.55 -2.36
C LYS A 318 -9.34 31.86 -2.48
N VAL A 319 -10.52 31.82 -3.09
CA VAL A 319 -11.48 32.94 -3.21
C VAL A 319 -12.85 32.47 -2.75
N THR A 320 -13.75 33.42 -2.39
CA THR A 320 -15.14 33.09 -2.05
C THR A 320 -15.93 32.73 -3.31
N PRO A 321 -17.06 31.98 -3.22
CA PRO A 321 -17.93 31.75 -4.37
C PRO A 321 -18.39 33.02 -5.07
N SER A 322 -18.61 34.10 -4.31
CA SER A 322 -19.00 35.42 -4.85
C SER A 322 -17.89 36.05 -5.68
N ASP A 323 -16.66 36.07 -5.15
CA ASP A 323 -15.53 36.63 -5.87
C ASP A 323 -15.20 35.79 -7.11
N PHE A 324 -15.35 34.45 -7.01
CA PHE A 324 -15.15 33.54 -8.12
C PHE A 324 -16.15 33.80 -9.26
N LEU A 325 -17.42 34.02 -8.94
CA LEU A 325 -18.46 34.36 -9.92
C LEU A 325 -18.15 35.69 -10.63
N LEU A 326 -17.75 36.72 -9.86
CA LEU A 326 -17.40 38.04 -10.44
C LEU A 326 -16.19 37.94 -11.37
N SER A 327 -15.16 37.19 -10.99
CA SER A 327 -13.97 37.02 -11.82
C SER A 327 -14.25 36.22 -13.12
N SER A 328 -15.20 35.30 -13.10
CA SER A 328 -15.59 34.50 -14.27
C SER A 328 -16.45 35.27 -15.28
N GLN A 329 -17.10 36.37 -14.86
CA GLN A 329 -17.90 37.26 -15.75
C GLN A 329 -17.04 38.34 -16.43
N SER A 330 -15.80 38.53 -15.98
CA SER A 330 -14.86 39.53 -16.49
C SER A 330 -13.86 38.99 -17.49
N SER A 331 -13.89 37.69 -17.79
CA SER A 331 -13.04 36.98 -18.74
C SER A 331 -13.86 36.53 -19.95
#